data_f3adab6c3808b38a93bc9577540624b0
#
_entry.id   f3adab6c3808b38a93bc9577540624b0
#
_cell.length_a   1.000
_cell.length_b   1.000
_cell.length_c   1.000
_cell.angle_alpha   90.00
_cell.angle_beta   90.00
_cell.angle_gamma   90.00
#
_symmetry.space_group_name_H-M   'P 1'
#
loop_
_entity.id
_entity.type
_entity.pdbx_description
1 polymer ?
#
loop_
_entity_poly.entity_id
_entity_poly.type
_entity_poly.pdbx_seq_one_letter_code
_entity_poly.pdbx_strand_id
1 'polypeptide(L)'
;MSRAIQKARDFTADFECLFAWYVDKAGVAVAWRFQAALDKSLAKLSIHSDLGRPRHFRHPMLRGLRSFPVEHPFEKLLIFYRANDEVLDAVRLMHGARNLPLRLHESPPASGC
;
A
#
# COMPACT_ATOMS: atom_id res chain seq x y z
N MET A 1 11.30 2.17 -18.60
CA MET A 1 10.48 0.96 -18.63
C MET A 1 9.83 0.74 -17.28
N SER A 2 8.61 0.23 -17.27
CA SER A 2 7.92 -0.02 -16.02
C SER A 2 8.35 -1.38 -15.43
N ARG A 3 8.36 -1.44 -14.10
CA ARG A 3 8.62 -2.67 -13.37
C ARG A 3 7.37 -3.52 -13.33
N ALA A 4 7.53 -4.83 -13.23
CA ALA A 4 6.43 -5.72 -12.95
C ALA A 4 5.94 -5.46 -11.52
N ILE A 5 4.63 -5.33 -11.34
CA ILE A 5 4.05 -5.07 -10.02
C ILE A 5 3.67 -6.40 -9.39
N GLN A 6 4.28 -6.70 -8.23
CA GLN A 6 3.91 -7.85 -7.41
C GLN A 6 3.21 -7.35 -6.16
N LYS A 7 2.10 -7.97 -5.81
CA LYS A 7 1.37 -7.62 -4.59
C LYS A 7 1.54 -8.76 -3.60
N ALA A 8 2.16 -8.46 -2.47
CA ALA A 8 2.30 -9.43 -1.40
C ALA A 8 0.93 -9.84 -0.88
N ARG A 9 0.85 -11.02 -0.30
CA ARG A 9 -0.39 -11.55 0.25
C ARG A 9 -1.03 -10.57 1.24
N ASP A 10 -0.22 -10.00 2.13
CA ASP A 10 -0.72 -9.05 3.13
C ASP A 10 -1.18 -7.74 2.50
N PHE A 11 -0.53 -7.30 1.41
CA PHE A 11 -0.99 -6.11 0.67
C PHE A 11 -2.38 -6.36 0.09
N THR A 12 -2.60 -7.51 -0.51
CA THR A 12 -3.89 -7.87 -1.10
C THR A 12 -4.97 -7.95 -0.01
N ALA A 13 -4.64 -8.54 1.14
CA ALA A 13 -5.57 -8.60 2.26
C ALA A 13 -5.90 -7.20 2.80
N ASP A 14 -4.91 -6.33 2.92
CA ASP A 14 -5.13 -4.93 3.30
C ASP A 14 -6.08 -4.24 2.31
N PHE A 15 -5.86 -4.44 1.00
CA PHE A 15 -6.69 -3.85 -0.03
C PHE A 15 -8.14 -4.32 0.08
N GLU A 16 -8.35 -5.63 0.19
CA GLU A 16 -9.71 -6.18 0.28
C GLU A 16 -10.44 -5.63 1.49
N CYS A 17 -9.76 -5.52 2.59
CA CYS A 17 -10.28 -4.97 3.83
C CYS A 17 -10.72 -3.50 3.65
N LEU A 18 -9.84 -2.69 3.08
CA LEU A 18 -10.12 -1.27 2.84
C LEU A 18 -11.23 -1.08 1.80
N PHE A 19 -11.24 -1.89 0.76
CA PHE A 19 -12.27 -1.80 -0.26
C PHE A 19 -13.66 -2.07 0.36
N ALA A 20 -13.77 -3.12 1.16
CA ALA A 20 -15.00 -3.46 1.85
C ALA A 20 -15.44 -2.33 2.80
N TRP A 21 -14.49 -1.73 3.50
CA TRP A 21 -14.77 -0.60 4.39
C TRP A 21 -15.33 0.59 3.62
N TYR A 22 -14.74 0.92 2.46
CA TYR A 22 -15.26 2.02 1.64
C TYR A 22 -16.65 1.72 1.10
N VAL A 23 -16.91 0.47 0.67
CA VAL A 23 -18.26 0.09 0.23
C VAL A 23 -19.26 0.34 1.35
N ASP A 24 -18.94 -0.08 2.56
CA ASP A 24 -19.84 0.04 3.71
C ASP A 24 -20.03 1.48 4.15
N LYS A 25 -18.97 2.27 4.20
CA LYS A 25 -19.01 3.62 4.79
C LYS A 25 -19.30 4.73 3.79
N ALA A 26 -18.96 4.55 2.53
CA ALA A 26 -19.03 5.62 1.54
C ALA A 26 -19.70 5.21 0.23
N GLY A 27 -20.01 3.95 0.06
CA GLY A 27 -20.67 3.44 -1.13
C GLY A 27 -19.72 2.85 -2.15
N VAL A 28 -20.28 2.05 -3.06
CA VAL A 28 -19.50 1.30 -4.04
C VAL A 28 -18.74 2.22 -5.01
N ALA A 29 -19.31 3.38 -5.33
CA ALA A 29 -18.66 4.32 -6.25
C ALA A 29 -17.34 4.84 -5.68
N VAL A 30 -17.31 5.14 -4.36
CA VAL A 30 -16.09 5.58 -3.70
C VAL A 30 -15.07 4.45 -3.63
N ALA A 31 -15.52 3.23 -3.36
CA ALA A 31 -14.63 2.07 -3.33
C ALA A 31 -13.93 1.87 -4.68
N TRP A 32 -14.65 2.02 -5.80
CA TRP A 32 -14.05 1.91 -7.12
C TRP A 32 -13.08 3.05 -7.42
N ARG A 33 -13.38 4.26 -6.94
CA ARG A 33 -12.44 5.39 -7.05
C ARG A 33 -11.16 5.15 -6.25
N PHE A 34 -11.29 4.53 -5.08
CA PHE A 34 -10.12 4.13 -4.29
C PHE A 34 -9.26 3.13 -5.07
N GLN A 35 -9.86 2.11 -5.65
CA GLN A 35 -9.11 1.14 -6.44
C GLN A 35 -8.40 1.80 -7.61
N ALA A 36 -9.08 2.69 -8.34
CA ALA A 36 -8.47 3.39 -9.47
C ALA A 36 -7.29 4.25 -9.01
N ALA A 37 -7.42 4.95 -7.88
CA ALA A 37 -6.36 5.77 -7.32
C ALA A 37 -5.17 4.92 -6.90
N LEU A 38 -5.41 3.76 -6.31
CA LEU A 38 -4.35 2.83 -5.92
C LEU A 38 -3.61 2.31 -7.14
N ASP A 39 -4.34 1.85 -8.16
CA ASP A 39 -3.73 1.34 -9.38
C ASP A 39 -2.88 2.40 -10.07
N LYS A 40 -3.34 3.63 -10.09
CA LYS A 40 -2.61 4.75 -10.68
C LYS A 40 -1.33 5.05 -9.89
N SER A 41 -1.41 5.00 -8.56
CA SER A 41 -0.24 5.20 -7.70
C SER A 41 0.79 4.09 -7.92
N LEU A 42 0.35 2.84 -8.01
CA LEU A 42 1.24 1.70 -8.27
C LEU A 42 1.90 1.82 -9.64
N ALA A 43 1.13 2.22 -10.66
CA ALA A 43 1.69 2.42 -12.00
C ALA A 43 2.78 3.49 -12.00
N LYS A 44 2.56 4.59 -11.29
CA LYS A 44 3.56 5.64 -11.14
C LYS A 44 4.82 5.13 -10.46
N LEU A 45 4.68 4.36 -9.39
CA LEU A 45 5.82 3.78 -8.69
C LEU A 45 6.55 2.74 -9.52
N SER A 46 5.86 2.02 -10.39
CA SER A 46 6.49 1.03 -11.27
C SER A 46 7.47 1.67 -12.25
N ILE A 47 7.25 2.93 -12.59
CA ILE A 47 8.12 3.70 -13.47
C ILE A 47 9.18 4.46 -12.65
N HIS A 48 8.77 5.05 -11.53
CA HIS A 48 9.60 5.91 -10.68
C HIS A 48 9.60 5.38 -9.25
N SER A 49 10.32 4.29 -9.02
CA SER A 49 10.29 3.61 -7.72
C SER A 49 10.96 4.40 -6.60
N ASP A 50 11.72 5.43 -6.92
CA ASP A 50 12.38 6.28 -5.94
C ASP A 50 11.51 7.43 -5.41
N LEU A 51 10.27 7.55 -5.91
CA LEU A 51 9.35 8.59 -5.45
C LEU A 51 8.96 8.41 -3.99
N GLY A 52 8.87 7.17 -3.52
CA GLY A 52 8.49 6.89 -2.16
C GLY A 52 9.56 7.31 -1.16
N ARG A 53 9.11 7.73 0.02
CA ARG A 53 10.00 8.13 1.10
C ARG A 53 10.67 6.91 1.72
N PRO A 54 12.00 6.84 1.80
CA PRO A 54 12.68 5.75 2.50
C PRO A 54 12.27 5.71 3.97
N ARG A 55 12.04 4.51 4.48
CA ARG A 55 11.71 4.28 5.88
C ARG A 55 12.82 3.47 6.53
N HIS A 56 13.19 3.86 7.74
CA HIS A 56 14.28 3.24 8.48
C HIS A 56 13.75 2.60 9.76
N PHE A 57 13.12 1.44 9.60
CA PHE A 57 12.63 0.66 10.73
C PHE A 57 13.74 -0.26 11.23
N ARG A 58 13.74 -0.53 12.55
CA ARG A 58 14.75 -1.39 13.17
C ARG A 58 14.56 -2.87 12.84
N HIS A 59 13.31 -3.29 12.67
CA HIS A 59 13.01 -4.70 12.44
C HIS A 59 13.58 -5.14 11.08
N PRO A 60 14.36 -6.26 11.03
CA PRO A 60 14.99 -6.68 9.77
C PRO A 60 14.01 -6.89 8.61
N MET A 61 12.81 -7.38 8.89
CA MET A 61 11.80 -7.62 7.85
C MET A 61 11.24 -6.33 7.25
N LEU A 62 11.48 -5.18 7.89
CA LEU A 62 11.00 -3.89 7.42
C LEU A 62 12.10 -3.06 6.76
N ARG A 63 13.27 -3.65 6.55
CA ARG A 63 14.39 -2.95 5.91
C ARG A 63 14.12 -2.70 4.43
N GLY A 64 14.56 -1.56 3.97
CA GLY A 64 14.44 -1.20 2.57
C GLY A 64 13.06 -0.78 2.12
N LEU A 65 12.12 -0.67 3.05
CA LEU A 65 10.78 -0.20 2.70
C LEU A 65 10.79 1.28 2.38
N ARG A 66 10.02 1.63 1.37
CA ARG A 66 9.62 3.00 1.09
C ARG A 66 8.12 3.12 1.29
N SER A 67 7.65 4.34 1.53
CA SER A 67 6.22 4.60 1.61
C SER A 67 5.83 5.71 0.65
N PHE A 68 4.65 5.57 0.03
CA PHE A 68 4.14 6.55 -0.91
C PHE A 68 2.63 6.68 -0.71
N PRO A 69 2.11 7.92 -0.59
CA PRO A 69 0.68 8.09 -0.39
C PRO A 69 -0.10 7.72 -1.65
N VAL A 70 -1.27 7.13 -1.46
CA VAL A 70 -2.22 6.90 -2.55
C VAL A 70 -2.70 8.27 -3.05
N GLU A 71 -3.06 8.35 -4.33
CA GLU A 71 -3.52 9.59 -4.94
C GLU A 71 -4.71 10.20 -4.22
N HIS A 72 -4.78 11.52 -4.29
CA HIS A 72 -5.91 12.28 -3.76
C HIS A 72 -7.25 11.71 -4.24
N PRO A 73 -8.25 11.57 -3.38
CA PRO A 73 -8.33 12.03 -1.98
C PRO A 73 -7.98 10.95 -0.94
N PHE A 74 -7.19 9.97 -1.32
CA PHE A 74 -6.88 8.81 -0.46
C PHE A 74 -5.45 8.86 0.11
N GLU A 75 -4.86 10.05 0.20
CA GLU A 75 -3.46 10.21 0.60
C GLU A 75 -3.15 9.87 2.06
N LYS A 76 -4.17 9.66 2.88
CA LYS A 76 -3.96 9.13 4.23
C LYS A 76 -3.52 7.67 4.24
N LEU A 77 -3.75 6.97 3.12
CA LEU A 77 -3.31 5.60 2.94
C LEU A 77 -1.92 5.60 2.33
N LEU A 78 -1.04 4.78 2.89
CA LEU A 78 0.34 4.66 2.43
C LEU A 78 0.57 3.28 1.82
N ILE A 79 1.22 3.27 0.67
CA ILE A 79 1.74 2.05 0.04
C ILE A 79 3.15 1.84 0.58
N PHE A 80 3.38 0.72 1.27
CA PHE A 80 4.72 0.32 1.69
C PHE A 80 5.24 -0.70 0.68
N TYR A 81 6.41 -0.41 0.10
CA TYR A 81 6.92 -1.20 -1.01
C TYR A 81 8.44 -1.27 -1.00
N ARG A 82 8.96 -2.25 -1.74
CA ARG A 82 10.36 -2.34 -2.12
C ARG A 82 10.44 -2.45 -3.63
N ALA A 83 11.56 -2.08 -4.20
CA ALA A 83 11.73 -2.20 -5.65
C ALA A 83 13.17 -2.54 -5.98
N ASN A 84 13.34 -3.31 -7.04
CA ASN A 84 14.61 -3.46 -7.72
C ASN A 84 14.44 -3.00 -9.17
N ASP A 85 15.37 -3.33 -10.05
CA ASP A 85 15.30 -2.88 -11.43
C ASP A 85 14.15 -3.51 -12.22
N GLU A 86 13.65 -4.66 -11.79
CA GLU A 86 12.67 -5.43 -12.54
C GLU A 86 11.28 -5.45 -11.90
N VAL A 87 11.22 -5.37 -10.57
CA VAL A 87 10.00 -5.63 -9.82
C VAL A 87 9.72 -4.53 -8.82
N LEU A 88 8.47 -4.12 -8.75
CA LEU A 88 7.92 -3.33 -7.65
C LEU A 88 7.13 -4.28 -6.76
N ASP A 89 7.58 -4.45 -5.54
CA ASP A 89 6.95 -5.35 -4.56
C ASP A 89 6.12 -4.52 -3.59
N ALA A 90 4.80 -4.55 -3.74
CA ALA A 90 3.88 -3.88 -2.83
C ALA A 90 3.66 -4.77 -1.62
N VAL A 91 4.10 -4.31 -0.46
CA VAL A 91 4.21 -5.13 0.76
C VAL A 91 3.02 -4.93 1.68
N ARG A 92 2.63 -3.70 1.95
CA ARG A 92 1.48 -3.38 2.82
C ARG A 92 0.78 -2.12 2.33
N LEU A 93 -0.49 -2.01 2.69
CA LEU A 93 -1.32 -0.84 2.42
C LEU A 93 -2.07 -0.49 3.69
N MET A 94 -1.79 0.67 4.28
CA MET A 94 -2.42 1.04 5.54
C MET A 94 -2.36 2.54 5.79
N HIS A 95 -3.16 3.01 6.74
CA HIS A 95 -3.11 4.40 7.17
C HIS A 95 -1.74 4.74 7.72
N GLY A 96 -1.27 5.96 7.46
CA GLY A 96 -0.05 6.50 8.05
C GLY A 96 -0.25 6.84 9.52
N ALA A 97 -0.50 5.80 10.32
CA ALA A 97 -0.86 5.95 11.72
C ALA A 97 0.36 5.72 12.63
N ARG A 98 0.12 5.87 13.93
CA ARG A 98 1.12 5.62 14.96
C ARG A 98 1.49 4.14 14.99
N ASN A 99 2.68 3.85 15.50
CA ASN A 99 3.18 2.49 15.70
C ASN A 99 3.24 1.69 14.39
N LEU A 100 3.65 2.36 13.31
CA LEU A 100 3.80 1.69 12.01
C LEU A 100 4.66 0.43 12.08
N PRO A 101 5.82 0.40 12.79
CA PRO A 101 6.61 -0.82 12.85
C PRO A 101 5.84 -2.02 13.40
N LEU A 102 5.05 -1.81 14.44
CA LEU A 102 4.23 -2.88 15.02
C LEU A 102 3.15 -3.32 14.04
N ARG A 103 2.43 -2.37 13.44
CA ARG A 103 1.33 -2.68 12.52
C ARG A 103 1.81 -3.33 11.25
N LEU A 104 2.96 -2.91 10.73
CA LEU A 104 3.56 -3.51 9.55
C LEU A 104 3.99 -4.96 9.81
N HIS A 105 4.29 -5.28 11.04
CA HIS A 105 4.72 -6.62 11.46
C HIS A 105 3.54 -7.55 11.71
N GLU A 106 2.37 -7.02 12.02
CA GLU A 106 1.16 -7.79 12.24
C GLU A 106 0.54 -8.23 10.92
N SER A 107 -0.05 -9.43 10.93
CA SER A 107 -0.85 -9.87 9.79
C SER A 107 -2.15 -9.08 9.73
N PRO A 108 -2.68 -8.83 8.50
CA PRO A 108 -3.98 -8.20 8.37
C PRO A 108 -5.07 -9.04 9.00
N PRO A 109 -6.17 -8.42 9.45
CA PRO A 109 -7.30 -9.18 9.99
C PRO A 109 -7.88 -10.11 8.93
N ALA A 110 -8.32 -11.29 9.37
CA ALA A 110 -8.84 -12.31 8.47
C ALA A 110 -10.19 -11.92 7.87
N SER A 111 -10.94 -11.07 8.52
CA SER A 111 -12.24 -10.60 8.05
C SER A 111 -12.56 -9.26 8.66
N GLY A 112 -13.23 -8.42 7.90
CA GLY A 112 -13.72 -7.12 8.34
C GLY A 112 -12.65 -6.23 8.97
N CYS A 113 -12.46 -5.12 8.43
CA CYS A 113 -11.56 -4.13 9.01
C CYS A 113 -12.32 -3.24 9.94
#